data_3d0bce181026a11456393ee6b22571dd
#
_entry.id   3d0bce181026a11456393ee6b22571dd
#
_cell.length_a   1.000
_cell.length_b   1.000
_cell.length_c   1.000
_cell.angle_alpha   90.00
_cell.angle_beta   90.00
_cell.angle_gamma   90.00
#
_symmetry.space_group_name_H-M   'P 1'
#
loop_
_entity.id
_entity.type
_entity.pdbx_description
1 polymer ?
#
loop_
_entity_poly.entity_id
_entity_poly.type
_entity_poly.pdbx_seq_one_letter_code
_entity_poly.pdbx_strand_id
1 'polypeptide(L)'
;MKRLYILLALLIALMSIGEVSAQRSRITKTRNHQRTHRVVKKHRKSKGKKIRTAKLKRGKKAVVVDPRLNDPNYNPYLQCEDTCDHVHGIDLSHYQGEVFWETVGQNTKTAYVYLKATEGGDRIDERYEKNIDLAHRYGLKVGSYHFFRPKSPLHLQLQNFMTQCRPGEQDLIPMIDIETTGGLPTDVFCDSLITFLAMVEKAYRQAPLIYTYRNFYNKHLLGKLDDYKLMIAMYTPEEPVLDDRRDITMWQYTSKGRIVGVSGYVDKSRFMGKHGLRDIRFRHIHPVKR
;
A
#
# COMPACT_ATOMS: atom_id res chain seq x y z
N MET A 1 -13.68 5.90 53.09
CA MET A 1 -13.81 6.07 51.62
C MET A 1 -13.02 5.07 50.79
N LYS A 2 -11.81 4.64 51.17
CA LYS A 2 -11.03 3.64 50.39
C LYS A 2 -11.67 2.22 50.24
N ARG A 3 -12.51 1.79 51.23
CA ARG A 3 -13.18 0.46 51.15
C ARG A 3 -14.38 0.41 50.22
N LEU A 4 -14.96 1.57 49.85
CA LEU A 4 -16.12 1.60 48.93
C LEU A 4 -15.68 1.48 47.47
N TYR A 5 -14.49 1.93 47.10
CA TYR A 5 -13.95 1.81 45.75
C TYR A 5 -13.50 0.39 45.39
N ILE A 6 -13.07 -0.40 46.40
CA ILE A 6 -12.67 -1.80 46.18
C ILE A 6 -13.86 -2.69 45.89
N LEU A 7 -14.99 -2.42 46.54
CA LEU A 7 -16.26 -3.16 46.29
C LEU A 7 -16.89 -2.85 44.94
N LEU A 8 -16.76 -1.59 44.47
CA LEU A 8 -17.25 -1.18 43.14
C LEU A 8 -16.42 -1.78 42.00
N ALA A 9 -15.10 -1.89 42.16
CA ALA A 9 -14.20 -2.51 41.20
C ALA A 9 -14.43 -4.03 41.08
N LEU A 10 -14.75 -4.70 42.16
CA LEU A 10 -15.11 -6.14 42.16
C LEU A 10 -16.48 -6.43 41.53
N LEU A 11 -17.44 -5.51 41.62
CA LEU A 11 -18.75 -5.66 40.97
C LEU A 11 -18.66 -5.49 39.45
N ILE A 12 -17.79 -4.62 38.95
CA ILE A 12 -17.55 -4.41 37.52
C ILE A 12 -16.82 -5.60 36.89
N ALA A 13 -15.91 -6.25 37.62
CA ALA A 13 -15.20 -7.43 37.17
C ALA A 13 -16.08 -8.69 37.10
N LEU A 14 -17.17 -8.75 37.86
CA LEU A 14 -18.12 -9.90 37.85
C LEU A 14 -19.19 -9.77 36.74
N MET A 15 -19.46 -8.56 36.23
CA MET A 15 -20.39 -8.36 35.12
C MET A 15 -19.78 -8.66 33.74
N SER A 16 -18.47 -8.68 33.62
CA SER A 16 -17.77 -8.96 32.34
C SER A 16 -17.54 -10.45 32.02
N ILE A 17 -17.90 -11.35 32.95
CA ILE A 17 -17.74 -12.81 32.77
C ILE A 17 -19.05 -13.48 32.30
N GLY A 18 -20.17 -12.76 32.30
CA GLY A 18 -21.51 -13.28 31.94
C GLY A 18 -21.84 -13.36 30.45
N GLU A 19 -21.11 -12.69 29.56
CA GLU A 19 -21.50 -12.58 28.15
C GLU A 19 -20.71 -13.45 27.15
N VAL A 20 -19.78 -14.26 27.60
CA VAL A 20 -18.96 -15.12 26.69
C VAL A 20 -19.55 -16.54 26.52
N SER A 21 -20.62 -16.90 27.19
CA SER A 21 -21.15 -18.28 27.17
C SER A 21 -22.40 -18.54 26.31
N ALA A 22 -22.93 -17.53 25.59
CA ALA A 22 -24.19 -17.64 24.86
C ALA A 22 -24.10 -17.70 23.33
N GLN A 23 -22.89 -17.85 22.74
CA GLN A 23 -22.74 -17.84 21.27
C GLN A 23 -22.11 -19.12 20.68
N ARG A 24 -22.35 -20.27 21.31
CA ARG A 24 -22.03 -21.60 20.75
C ARG A 24 -23.25 -22.49 20.72
N SER A 25 -24.17 -22.31 19.76
CA SER A 25 -24.97 -23.39 19.19
C SER A 25 -26.00 -22.87 18.19
N ARG A 26 -25.63 -22.76 16.92
CA ARG A 26 -26.54 -22.87 15.77
C ARG A 26 -25.71 -23.04 14.50
N ILE A 27 -25.17 -24.24 14.32
CA ILE A 27 -24.80 -24.73 12.98
C ILE A 27 -25.88 -25.71 12.60
N THR A 28 -26.88 -25.24 11.87
CA THR A 28 -27.92 -26.11 11.27
C THR A 28 -27.38 -26.61 9.93
N LYS A 29 -27.36 -27.93 9.84
CA LYS A 29 -27.06 -28.70 8.63
C LYS A 29 -28.02 -28.33 7.50
N THR A 30 -27.50 -27.79 6.41
CA THR A 30 -28.21 -27.75 5.12
C THR A 30 -27.78 -28.95 4.30
N ARG A 31 -28.69 -29.92 4.17
CA ARG A 31 -28.56 -31.08 3.30
C ARG A 31 -28.76 -30.64 1.86
N ASN A 32 -27.74 -30.79 1.03
CA ASN A 32 -27.85 -30.69 -0.43
C ASN A 32 -28.65 -31.90 -0.96
N HIS A 33 -29.81 -31.62 -1.55
CA HIS A 33 -30.53 -32.55 -2.40
C HIS A 33 -30.01 -32.33 -3.84
N GLN A 34 -29.16 -33.21 -4.31
CA GLN A 34 -28.86 -33.32 -5.74
C GLN A 34 -30.04 -34.06 -6.42
N ARG A 35 -30.80 -33.33 -7.22
CA ARG A 35 -31.75 -33.89 -8.17
C ARG A 35 -30.99 -34.30 -9.44
N THR A 36 -30.83 -35.60 -9.63
CA THR A 36 -30.32 -36.15 -10.89
C THR A 36 -31.44 -36.12 -11.93
N HIS A 37 -31.31 -35.30 -12.96
CA HIS A 37 -32.11 -35.39 -14.16
C HIS A 37 -31.55 -36.45 -15.12
N ARG A 38 -32.28 -37.55 -15.22
CA ARG A 38 -32.02 -38.64 -16.17
C ARG A 38 -32.48 -38.19 -17.56
N VAL A 39 -31.55 -37.85 -18.44
CA VAL A 39 -31.83 -37.57 -19.85
C VAL A 39 -31.78 -38.89 -20.63
N VAL A 40 -32.92 -39.30 -21.16
CA VAL A 40 -33.05 -40.44 -22.09
C VAL A 40 -32.50 -40.03 -23.44
N LYS A 41 -31.37 -40.60 -23.86
CA LYS A 41 -30.83 -40.43 -25.22
C LYS A 41 -31.43 -41.48 -26.16
N LYS A 42 -32.21 -41.01 -27.11
CA LYS A 42 -32.61 -41.79 -28.29
C LYS A 42 -31.41 -42.09 -29.18
N HIS A 43 -31.10 -43.36 -29.38
CA HIS A 43 -30.08 -43.80 -30.34
C HIS A 43 -30.55 -43.57 -31.76
N ARG A 44 -29.81 -42.73 -32.48
CA ARG A 44 -29.85 -42.69 -33.95
C ARG A 44 -28.55 -43.32 -34.47
N LYS A 45 -28.65 -44.50 -35.05
CA LYS A 45 -27.55 -45.18 -35.73
C LYS A 45 -27.19 -44.38 -37.00
N SER A 46 -25.99 -43.81 -37.07
CA SER A 46 -25.37 -43.34 -38.30
C SER A 46 -24.14 -44.20 -38.59
N LYS A 47 -24.05 -44.62 -39.84
CA LYS A 47 -23.04 -45.53 -40.36
C LYS A 47 -21.63 -44.93 -40.22
N GLY A 48 -20.73 -45.71 -39.65
CA GLY A 48 -19.36 -45.32 -39.38
C GLY A 48 -18.52 -45.15 -40.66
N LYS A 49 -17.90 -43.98 -40.77
CA LYS A 49 -16.65 -43.81 -41.53
C LYS A 49 -15.51 -44.04 -40.57
N LYS A 50 -14.69 -45.08 -40.81
CA LYS A 50 -13.45 -45.30 -40.06
C LYS A 50 -12.50 -44.13 -40.31
N ILE A 51 -12.39 -43.26 -39.33
CA ILE A 51 -11.33 -42.25 -39.30
C ILE A 51 -10.08 -42.95 -38.74
N ARG A 52 -9.06 -43.07 -39.58
CA ARG A 52 -7.72 -43.49 -39.15
C ARG A 52 -7.21 -42.43 -38.16
N THR A 53 -7.10 -42.82 -36.90
CA THR A 53 -6.40 -42.03 -35.90
C THR A 53 -4.91 -42.01 -36.21
N ALA A 54 -4.46 -40.94 -36.81
CA ALA A 54 -3.03 -40.65 -36.87
C ALA A 54 -2.53 -40.44 -35.41
N LYS A 55 -1.62 -41.33 -34.97
CA LYS A 55 -0.87 -41.12 -33.74
C LYS A 55 -0.11 -39.79 -33.85
N LEU A 56 -0.62 -38.74 -33.24
CA LEU A 56 0.17 -37.53 -33.03
C LEU A 56 1.36 -37.92 -32.15
N LYS A 57 2.55 -37.94 -32.74
CA LYS A 57 3.80 -37.92 -31.98
C LYS A 57 3.77 -36.67 -31.10
N ARG A 58 3.81 -36.85 -29.79
CA ARG A 58 4.05 -35.76 -28.82
C ARG A 58 5.42 -35.16 -29.16
N GLY A 59 5.45 -34.21 -30.07
CA GLY A 59 6.60 -33.36 -30.27
C GLY A 59 6.78 -32.57 -28.97
N LYS A 60 7.97 -32.65 -28.38
CA LYS A 60 8.39 -31.70 -27.33
C LYS A 60 8.16 -30.32 -27.94
N LYS A 61 7.22 -29.53 -27.37
CA LYS A 61 7.11 -28.11 -27.71
C LYS A 61 8.51 -27.56 -27.50
N ALA A 62 9.18 -27.14 -28.56
CA ALA A 62 10.39 -26.35 -28.40
C ALA A 62 10.00 -25.14 -27.57
N VAL A 63 10.64 -24.97 -26.44
CA VAL A 63 10.55 -23.74 -25.68
C VAL A 63 11.18 -22.70 -26.59
N VAL A 64 10.32 -21.87 -27.17
CA VAL A 64 10.80 -20.71 -27.94
C VAL A 64 11.36 -19.76 -26.88
N VAL A 65 12.65 -19.83 -26.70
CA VAL A 65 13.38 -18.88 -25.86
C VAL A 65 13.44 -17.59 -26.67
N ASP A 66 12.90 -16.53 -26.12
CA ASP A 66 12.98 -15.19 -26.73
C ASP A 66 14.46 -14.82 -26.88
N PRO A 67 14.96 -14.61 -28.10
CA PRO A 67 16.37 -14.34 -28.34
C PRO A 67 16.86 -13.06 -27.63
N ARG A 68 15.95 -12.17 -27.28
CA ARG A 68 16.25 -10.93 -26.53
C ARG A 68 16.62 -11.18 -25.07
N LEU A 69 16.31 -12.36 -24.51
CA LEU A 69 16.69 -12.75 -23.15
C LEU A 69 18.22 -12.79 -22.94
N ASN A 70 18.99 -12.85 -24.02
CA ASN A 70 20.44 -12.81 -23.97
C ASN A 70 21.03 -11.38 -24.07
N ASP A 71 20.19 -10.37 -24.28
CA ASP A 71 20.58 -8.97 -24.22
C ASP A 71 20.62 -8.51 -22.76
N PRO A 72 21.78 -8.09 -22.21
CA PRO A 72 21.87 -7.61 -20.83
C PRO A 72 21.00 -6.36 -20.54
N ASN A 73 20.59 -5.65 -21.60
CA ASN A 73 19.71 -4.51 -21.50
C ASN A 73 18.23 -4.87 -21.75
N TYR A 74 17.96 -6.13 -22.13
CA TYR A 74 16.60 -6.59 -22.38
C TYR A 74 15.96 -7.13 -21.10
N ASN A 75 15.02 -6.40 -20.58
CA ASN A 75 14.13 -6.91 -19.55
C ASN A 75 12.76 -7.21 -20.17
N PRO A 76 12.40 -8.52 -20.32
CA PRO A 76 11.11 -8.92 -20.93
C PRO A 76 9.94 -8.35 -20.15
N TYR A 77 10.18 -7.92 -18.95
CA TYR A 77 9.23 -7.41 -18.00
C TYR A 77 9.05 -5.89 -18.10
N LEU A 78 10.00 -5.17 -18.67
CA LEU A 78 9.87 -3.75 -18.98
C LEU A 78 8.90 -3.49 -20.13
N GLN A 79 8.71 -4.45 -21.02
CA GLN A 79 7.84 -4.27 -22.20
C GLN A 79 6.34 -4.25 -21.89
N CYS A 80 5.95 -4.73 -20.71
CA CYS A 80 4.55 -4.69 -20.29
C CYS A 80 4.13 -3.38 -19.64
N GLU A 81 5.07 -2.44 -19.40
CA GLU A 81 4.85 -1.59 -18.27
C GLU A 81 4.85 -0.12 -18.50
N ASP A 82 5.72 0.40 -19.30
CA ASP A 82 5.84 1.83 -19.31
C ASP A 82 6.14 2.36 -20.68
N THR A 83 5.07 2.73 -21.37
CA THR A 83 5.13 3.70 -22.46
C THR A 83 5.36 5.12 -21.94
N CYS A 84 5.43 5.34 -20.61
CA CYS A 84 5.68 6.68 -20.06
C CYS A 84 7.16 7.05 -20.17
N ASP A 85 7.41 8.30 -20.54
CA ASP A 85 8.77 8.85 -20.72
C ASP A 85 9.40 9.35 -19.43
N HIS A 86 8.70 9.22 -18.29
CA HIS A 86 9.14 9.75 -17.01
C HIS A 86 9.55 8.67 -16.03
N VAL A 87 10.42 9.03 -15.11
CA VAL A 87 10.77 8.23 -13.94
C VAL A 87 9.61 8.29 -12.94
N HIS A 88 9.26 7.14 -12.39
CA HIS A 88 8.16 7.01 -11.43
C HIS A 88 8.61 6.31 -10.14
N GLY A 89 7.78 6.41 -9.14
CA GLY A 89 7.82 5.60 -7.92
C GLY A 89 6.61 4.72 -7.79
N ILE A 90 6.69 3.82 -6.83
CA ILE A 90 5.61 2.90 -6.47
C ILE A 90 5.35 2.95 -4.98
N ASP A 91 4.11 2.65 -4.60
CA ASP A 91 3.71 2.51 -3.21
C ASP A 91 3.26 1.08 -2.96
N LEU A 92 3.82 0.44 -1.93
CA LEU A 92 3.59 -0.97 -1.63
C LEU A 92 3.26 -1.18 -0.15
N SER A 93 2.48 -2.23 0.09
CA SER A 93 2.16 -2.76 1.41
C SER A 93 2.09 -4.29 1.39
N HIS A 94 1.66 -4.91 2.48
CA HIS A 94 1.38 -6.34 2.51
C HIS A 94 0.36 -6.81 1.45
N TYR A 95 -0.49 -5.91 0.94
CA TYR A 95 -1.49 -6.25 -0.08
C TYR A 95 -0.90 -6.74 -1.40
N GLN A 96 0.31 -6.32 -1.74
CA GLN A 96 1.01 -6.77 -2.94
C GLN A 96 1.67 -8.15 -2.77
N GLY A 97 1.64 -8.71 -1.57
CA GLY A 97 2.20 -10.03 -1.30
C GLY A 97 3.71 -10.08 -1.46
N GLU A 98 4.24 -11.15 -2.06
CA GLU A 98 5.67 -11.27 -2.33
C GLU A 98 6.09 -10.38 -3.49
N VAL A 99 7.21 -9.70 -3.30
CA VAL A 99 7.83 -8.81 -4.29
C VAL A 99 9.18 -9.39 -4.71
N PHE A 100 9.40 -9.52 -5.99
CA PHE A 100 10.67 -9.93 -6.58
C PHE A 100 11.56 -8.70 -6.78
N TRP A 101 12.18 -8.26 -5.70
CA TRP A 101 12.92 -7.00 -5.63
C TRP A 101 14.08 -6.88 -6.60
N GLU A 102 14.75 -8.00 -6.92
CA GLU A 102 15.79 -8.03 -7.96
C GLU A 102 15.23 -7.54 -9.30
N THR A 103 14.05 -8.04 -9.67
CA THR A 103 13.38 -7.64 -10.91
C THR A 103 12.89 -6.18 -10.85
N VAL A 104 12.34 -5.76 -9.71
CA VAL A 104 11.89 -4.35 -9.53
C VAL A 104 13.07 -3.39 -9.60
N GLY A 105 14.21 -3.73 -9.00
CA GLY A 105 15.41 -2.90 -9.02
C GLY A 105 16.09 -2.79 -10.39
N GLN A 106 15.85 -3.75 -11.29
CA GLN A 106 16.32 -3.69 -12.69
C GLN A 106 15.49 -2.73 -13.55
N ASN A 107 14.31 -2.31 -13.10
CA ASN A 107 13.50 -1.34 -13.81
C ASN A 107 14.09 0.06 -13.67
N THR A 108 14.76 0.54 -14.71
CA THR A 108 15.45 1.85 -14.73
C THR A 108 14.50 3.04 -14.58
N LYS A 109 13.20 2.84 -14.79
CA LYS A 109 12.17 3.88 -14.61
C LYS A 109 11.62 3.93 -13.20
N THR A 110 11.76 2.87 -12.40
CA THR A 110 11.36 2.87 -10.99
C THR A 110 12.51 3.38 -10.12
N ALA A 111 12.41 4.63 -9.66
CA ALA A 111 13.49 5.29 -8.94
C ALA A 111 13.35 5.20 -7.42
N TYR A 112 12.12 5.05 -6.93
CA TYR A 112 11.83 5.05 -5.48
C TYR A 112 10.61 4.20 -5.15
N VAL A 113 10.53 3.82 -3.89
CA VAL A 113 9.38 3.14 -3.32
C VAL A 113 9.01 3.75 -1.98
N TYR A 114 7.71 3.95 -1.74
CA TYR A 114 7.17 4.13 -0.41
C TYR A 114 6.56 2.84 0.09
N LEU A 115 7.00 2.40 1.28
CA LEU A 115 6.53 1.17 1.90
C LEU A 115 5.62 1.49 3.09
N LYS A 116 4.46 0.83 3.16
CA LYS A 116 3.63 0.89 4.36
C LYS A 116 4.43 0.36 5.54
N ALA A 117 4.64 1.20 6.54
CA ALA A 117 5.29 0.80 7.77
C ALA A 117 4.25 0.44 8.82
N THR A 118 3.28 1.34 9.03
CA THR A 118 2.31 1.22 10.11
C THR A 118 0.97 1.88 9.77
N GLU A 119 -0.04 1.58 10.59
CA GLU A 119 -1.36 2.17 10.54
C GLU A 119 -1.91 2.35 11.96
N GLY A 120 -2.40 3.53 12.30
CA GLY A 120 -2.92 3.79 13.64
C GLY A 120 -1.90 3.52 14.74
N GLY A 121 -2.37 3.27 15.96
CA GLY A 121 -1.50 3.11 17.12
C GLY A 121 -0.94 1.70 17.32
N ASP A 122 -1.35 0.71 16.53
CA ASP A 122 -1.13 -0.71 16.86
C ASP A 122 -0.85 -1.62 15.65
N ARG A 123 -1.07 -1.17 14.43
CA ARG A 123 -0.86 -2.01 13.24
C ARG A 123 0.50 -1.76 12.62
N ILE A 124 1.24 -2.84 12.41
CA ILE A 124 2.50 -2.88 11.66
C ILE A 124 2.25 -3.65 10.37
N ASP A 125 2.81 -3.19 9.27
CA ASP A 125 2.76 -3.95 8.01
C ASP A 125 3.73 -5.12 8.11
N GLU A 126 3.20 -6.34 8.00
CA GLU A 126 3.94 -7.59 8.22
C GLU A 126 5.09 -7.83 7.22
N ARG A 127 5.08 -7.11 6.10
CA ARG A 127 6.11 -7.23 5.06
C ARG A 127 7.13 -6.11 5.07
N TYR A 128 6.92 -5.09 5.91
CA TYR A 128 7.74 -3.89 5.91
C TYR A 128 9.22 -4.18 6.08
N GLU A 129 9.62 -4.87 7.14
CA GLU A 129 11.02 -5.17 7.47
C GLU A 129 11.73 -5.91 6.31
N LYS A 130 11.07 -6.90 5.73
CA LYS A 130 11.61 -7.65 4.59
C LYS A 130 11.73 -6.76 3.35
N ASN A 131 10.72 -5.95 3.09
CA ASN A 131 10.65 -5.14 1.89
C ASN A 131 11.66 -3.99 1.91
N ILE A 132 11.87 -3.32 3.05
CA ILE A 132 12.83 -2.22 3.14
C ILE A 132 14.27 -2.72 2.91
N ASP A 133 14.62 -3.85 3.50
CA ASP A 133 15.92 -4.49 3.35
C ASP A 133 16.22 -4.86 1.88
N LEU A 134 15.24 -5.50 1.23
CA LEU A 134 15.39 -5.94 -0.14
C LEU A 134 15.35 -4.78 -1.15
N ALA A 135 14.49 -3.80 -0.95
CA ALA A 135 14.45 -2.61 -1.80
C ALA A 135 15.79 -1.86 -1.81
N HIS A 136 16.42 -1.68 -0.65
CA HIS A 136 17.76 -1.10 -0.55
C HIS A 136 18.82 -1.96 -1.23
N ARG A 137 18.80 -3.27 -1.00
CA ARG A 137 19.76 -4.22 -1.59
C ARG A 137 19.77 -4.15 -3.10
N TYR A 138 18.60 -3.90 -3.71
CA TYR A 138 18.47 -3.79 -5.15
C TYR A 138 18.44 -2.34 -5.67
N GLY A 139 18.91 -1.38 -4.86
CA GLY A 139 19.28 -0.03 -5.28
C GLY A 139 18.16 1.01 -5.35
N LEU A 140 16.96 0.67 -4.88
CA LEU A 140 15.85 1.61 -4.83
C LEU A 140 16.01 2.63 -3.69
N LYS A 141 15.51 3.83 -3.91
CA LYS A 141 15.35 4.83 -2.85
C LYS A 141 14.08 4.57 -2.07
N VAL A 142 14.22 4.41 -0.75
CA VAL A 142 13.11 3.96 0.10
C VAL A 142 12.64 5.08 1.03
N GLY A 143 11.32 5.24 1.08
CA GLY A 143 10.60 5.98 2.10
C GLY A 143 9.56 5.09 2.77
N SER A 144 9.15 5.47 3.95
CA SER A 144 8.13 4.75 4.72
C SER A 144 6.89 5.61 4.92
N TYR A 145 5.71 4.98 4.89
CA TYR A 145 4.49 5.70 5.19
C TYR A 145 3.70 5.13 6.37
N HIS A 146 3.00 6.04 7.03
CA HIS A 146 2.06 5.76 8.11
C HIS A 146 0.65 6.11 7.67
N PHE A 147 -0.26 5.15 7.76
CA PHE A 147 -1.68 5.41 7.52
C PHE A 147 -2.31 6.03 8.77
N PHE A 148 -2.67 7.30 8.69
CA PHE A 148 -3.22 8.05 9.81
C PHE A 148 -4.65 7.65 10.13
N ARG A 149 -4.91 7.31 11.40
CA ARG A 149 -6.23 6.99 11.93
C ARG A 149 -6.70 8.08 12.90
N PRO A 150 -7.64 8.97 12.48
CA PRO A 150 -8.01 10.16 13.27
C PRO A 150 -8.53 9.87 14.68
N LYS A 151 -9.10 8.69 14.93
CA LYS A 151 -9.61 8.28 16.23
C LYS A 151 -8.59 7.54 17.11
N SER A 152 -7.44 7.23 16.58
CA SER A 152 -6.37 6.58 17.35
C SER A 152 -5.55 7.63 18.11
N PRO A 153 -5.12 7.36 19.36
CA PRO A 153 -4.31 8.30 20.13
C PRO A 153 -3.02 8.67 19.39
N LEU A 154 -2.74 9.97 19.27
CA LEU A 154 -1.63 10.49 18.45
C LEU A 154 -0.25 10.00 18.93
N HIS A 155 -0.04 9.94 20.23
CA HIS A 155 1.23 9.47 20.78
C HIS A 155 1.48 7.98 20.48
N LEU A 156 0.43 7.15 20.45
CA LEU A 156 0.56 5.74 20.09
C LEU A 156 0.84 5.58 18.58
N GLN A 157 0.20 6.41 17.72
CA GLN A 157 0.51 6.42 16.29
C GLN A 157 1.96 6.81 16.04
N LEU A 158 2.46 7.87 16.69
CA LEU A 158 3.85 8.28 16.56
C LEU A 158 4.80 7.17 17.05
N GLN A 159 4.54 6.60 18.22
CA GLN A 159 5.34 5.51 18.77
C GLN A 159 5.37 4.32 17.81
N ASN A 160 4.20 3.88 17.32
CA ASN A 160 4.09 2.80 16.36
C ASN A 160 4.91 3.09 15.08
N PHE A 161 4.77 4.29 14.51
CA PHE A 161 5.50 4.67 13.31
C PHE A 161 7.02 4.69 13.53
N MET A 162 7.48 5.26 14.62
CA MET A 162 8.92 5.36 14.96
C MET A 162 9.58 4.00 15.18
N THR A 163 8.84 2.98 15.60
CA THR A 163 9.40 1.63 15.78
C THR A 163 9.80 0.99 14.47
N GLN A 164 9.12 1.33 13.37
CA GLN A 164 9.35 0.80 12.04
C GLN A 164 10.15 1.76 11.17
N CYS A 165 9.71 2.99 11.03
CA CYS A 165 10.36 4.01 10.21
C CYS A 165 11.60 4.59 10.90
N ARG A 166 12.67 3.80 10.97
CA ARG A 166 13.92 4.21 11.60
C ARG A 166 14.69 5.19 10.71
N PRO A 167 15.13 6.35 11.21
CA PRO A 167 15.82 7.37 10.41
C PRO A 167 17.03 6.86 9.61
N GLY A 168 17.77 5.89 10.16
CA GLY A 168 18.95 5.31 9.51
C GLY A 168 18.65 4.49 8.25
N GLU A 169 17.39 4.11 8.07
CA GLU A 169 16.93 3.26 6.96
C GLU A 169 16.11 4.06 5.91
N GLN A 170 15.99 5.36 6.07
CA GLN A 170 15.20 6.18 5.16
C GLN A 170 16.08 6.93 4.16
N ASP A 171 15.84 6.76 2.86
CA ASP A 171 16.36 7.65 1.83
C ASP A 171 15.45 8.87 1.61
N LEU A 172 14.14 8.68 1.83
CA LEU A 172 13.10 9.69 1.59
C LEU A 172 12.45 10.11 2.91
N ILE A 173 11.93 11.34 2.94
CA ILE A 173 11.21 11.83 4.12
C ILE A 173 10.01 10.94 4.44
N PRO A 174 9.69 10.72 5.71
CA PRO A 174 8.50 9.97 6.11
C PRO A 174 7.24 10.52 5.45
N MET A 175 6.32 9.65 5.07
CA MET A 175 5.04 10.07 4.48
C MET A 175 3.90 9.76 5.45
N ILE A 176 2.97 10.69 5.57
CA ILE A 176 1.72 10.52 6.30
C ILE A 176 0.58 10.44 5.28
N ASP A 177 -0.10 9.31 5.30
CA ASP A 177 -1.19 8.96 4.40
C ASP A 177 -2.52 9.31 5.08
N ILE A 178 -3.28 10.23 4.47
CA ILE A 178 -4.46 10.87 5.03
C ILE A 178 -5.64 10.73 4.06
N GLU A 179 -6.54 9.78 4.35
CA GLU A 179 -7.64 9.44 3.44
C GLU A 179 -9.04 9.57 4.07
N THR A 180 -9.12 9.73 5.39
CA THR A 180 -10.39 9.75 6.10
C THR A 180 -10.37 10.69 7.29
N THR A 181 -11.50 11.34 7.56
CA THR A 181 -11.71 12.07 8.82
C THR A 181 -12.05 11.14 9.99
N GLY A 182 -12.24 9.84 9.73
CA GLY A 182 -12.74 8.89 10.73
C GLY A 182 -14.16 9.21 11.23
N GLY A 183 -14.91 10.06 10.49
CA GLY A 183 -16.23 10.55 10.89
C GLY A 183 -16.16 11.65 11.96
N LEU A 184 -15.01 12.28 12.17
CA LEU A 184 -14.86 13.48 12.99
C LEU A 184 -15.31 14.72 12.19
N PRO A 185 -15.82 15.78 12.85
CA PRO A 185 -15.96 17.09 12.26
C PRO A 185 -14.62 17.57 11.67
N THR A 186 -14.68 18.34 10.58
CA THR A 186 -13.45 18.72 9.84
C THR A 186 -12.47 19.51 10.69
N ASP A 187 -12.93 20.42 11.53
CA ASP A 187 -12.11 21.22 12.43
C ASP A 187 -11.39 20.35 13.46
N VAL A 188 -12.12 19.48 14.15
CA VAL A 188 -11.55 18.52 15.13
C VAL A 188 -10.53 17.59 14.48
N PHE A 189 -10.84 17.11 13.27
CA PHE A 189 -9.93 16.30 12.49
C PHE A 189 -8.64 17.06 12.13
N CYS A 190 -8.78 18.29 11.62
CA CYS A 190 -7.64 19.12 11.22
C CYS A 190 -6.73 19.45 12.42
N ASP A 191 -7.28 19.81 13.57
CA ASP A 191 -6.50 20.09 14.78
C ASP A 191 -5.70 18.87 15.23
N SER A 192 -6.35 17.71 15.22
CA SER A 192 -5.70 16.44 15.53
C SER A 192 -4.60 16.10 14.52
N LEU A 193 -4.85 16.28 13.22
CA LEU A 193 -3.88 16.04 12.18
C LEU A 193 -2.67 16.97 12.28
N ILE A 194 -2.87 18.28 12.42
CA ILE A 194 -1.79 19.28 12.54
C ILE A 194 -0.93 18.96 13.75
N THR A 195 -1.57 18.61 14.87
CA THR A 195 -0.84 18.18 16.08
C THR A 195 0.03 16.96 15.79
N PHE A 196 -0.51 15.95 15.11
CA PHE A 196 0.25 14.75 14.75
C PHE A 196 1.41 15.05 13.81
N LEU A 197 1.21 15.88 12.79
CA LEU A 197 2.25 16.28 11.85
C LEU A 197 3.40 17.01 12.56
N ALA A 198 3.10 17.92 13.48
CA ALA A 198 4.10 18.59 14.29
C ALA A 198 4.89 17.61 15.19
N MET A 199 4.22 16.59 15.73
CA MET A 199 4.90 15.53 16.49
C MET A 199 5.84 14.72 15.60
N VAL A 200 5.43 14.34 14.39
CA VAL A 200 6.26 13.64 13.40
C VAL A 200 7.45 14.50 13.00
N GLU A 201 7.21 15.76 12.64
CA GLU A 201 8.28 16.70 12.26
C GLU A 201 9.33 16.86 13.36
N LYS A 202 8.88 17.00 14.60
CA LYS A 202 9.78 17.06 15.77
C LYS A 202 10.60 15.79 15.93
N ALA A 203 9.99 14.62 15.74
CA ALA A 203 10.65 13.32 15.91
C ALA A 203 11.72 13.08 14.83
N TYR A 204 11.38 13.38 13.57
CA TYR A 204 12.28 13.17 12.44
C TYR A 204 13.13 14.38 12.08
N ARG A 205 12.89 15.54 12.72
CA ARG A 205 13.54 16.84 12.45
C ARG A 205 13.42 17.28 11.00
N GLN A 206 12.38 16.84 10.33
CA GLN A 206 12.00 17.17 8.97
C GLN A 206 10.49 17.05 8.82
N ALA A 207 9.89 17.98 8.09
CA ALA A 207 8.48 17.92 7.75
C ALA A 207 8.20 16.66 6.91
N PRO A 208 7.17 15.88 7.24
CA PRO A 208 6.79 14.72 6.43
C PRO A 208 6.19 15.14 5.09
N LEU A 209 6.22 14.22 4.13
CA LEU A 209 5.40 14.29 2.93
C LEU A 209 3.95 13.93 3.29
N ILE A 210 3.00 14.69 2.78
CA ILE A 210 1.58 14.43 2.98
C ILE A 210 1.00 13.77 1.74
N TYR A 211 0.45 12.57 1.90
CA TYR A 211 -0.33 11.92 0.87
C TYR A 211 -1.82 12.07 1.17
N THR A 212 -2.59 12.42 0.14
CA THR A 212 -4.05 12.43 0.20
C THR A 212 -4.67 12.48 -1.20
N TYR A 213 -5.98 12.19 -1.29
CA TYR A 213 -6.73 12.38 -2.53
C TYR A 213 -7.04 13.87 -2.80
N ARG A 214 -7.03 14.28 -4.07
CA ARG A 214 -7.39 15.64 -4.48
C ARG A 214 -8.73 16.11 -3.86
N ASN A 215 -9.75 15.28 -3.95
CA ASN A 215 -11.08 15.63 -3.44
C ASN A 215 -11.10 15.74 -1.91
N PHE A 216 -10.32 14.92 -1.21
CA PHE A 216 -10.21 14.99 0.24
C PHE A 216 -9.47 16.26 0.68
N TYR A 217 -8.38 16.61 -0.03
CA TYR A 217 -7.67 17.86 0.20
C TYR A 217 -8.59 19.07 0.03
N ASN A 218 -9.23 19.20 -1.12
CA ASN A 218 -10.10 20.33 -1.42
C ASN A 218 -11.28 20.47 -0.44
N LYS A 219 -11.77 19.34 0.07
CA LYS A 219 -12.89 19.34 1.01
C LYS A 219 -12.49 19.68 2.46
N HIS A 220 -11.33 19.24 2.89
CA HIS A 220 -10.99 19.23 4.32
C HIS A 220 -9.68 19.95 4.68
N LEU A 221 -8.74 20.11 3.75
CA LEU A 221 -7.36 20.48 4.05
C LEU A 221 -6.90 21.81 3.43
N LEU A 222 -7.78 22.51 2.69
CA LEU A 222 -7.45 23.81 2.08
C LEU A 222 -6.89 24.79 3.12
N GLY A 223 -5.72 25.38 2.84
CA GLY A 223 -5.05 26.36 3.70
C GLY A 223 -4.62 25.84 5.07
N LYS A 224 -4.51 24.50 5.23
CA LYS A 224 -4.12 23.88 6.52
C LYS A 224 -2.73 23.29 6.53
N LEU A 225 -2.13 23.06 5.35
CA LEU A 225 -0.89 22.29 5.22
C LEU A 225 0.21 23.07 4.47
N ASP A 226 0.23 24.39 4.57
CA ASP A 226 1.08 25.27 3.75
C ASP A 226 2.59 24.96 3.86
N ASP A 227 3.04 24.48 5.00
CA ASP A 227 4.44 24.15 5.26
C ASP A 227 4.86 22.73 4.80
N TYR A 228 3.91 21.93 4.30
CA TYR A 228 4.16 20.54 3.97
C TYR A 228 4.19 20.29 2.46
N LYS A 229 5.04 19.40 2.00
CA LYS A 229 5.03 18.89 0.63
C LYS A 229 3.87 17.94 0.43
N LEU A 230 3.28 17.98 -0.77
CA LEU A 230 2.11 17.19 -1.10
C LEU A 230 2.39 16.13 -2.16
N MET A 231 1.91 14.93 -1.92
CA MET A 231 1.68 13.89 -2.90
C MET A 231 0.16 13.72 -3.05
N ILE A 232 -0.35 14.11 -4.20
CA ILE A 232 -1.82 14.11 -4.46
C ILE A 232 -2.19 12.93 -5.34
N ALA A 233 -3.15 12.13 -4.87
CA ALA A 233 -3.73 11.08 -5.68
C ALA A 233 -4.92 11.61 -6.49
N MET A 234 -4.86 11.39 -7.80
CA MET A 234 -5.94 11.64 -8.75
C MET A 234 -5.75 10.74 -9.97
N TYR A 235 -6.69 9.86 -10.22
CA TYR A 235 -6.59 8.82 -11.26
C TYR A 235 -7.32 9.24 -12.54
N THR A 236 -6.84 10.31 -13.14
CA THR A 236 -7.33 10.90 -14.40
C THR A 236 -6.15 11.15 -15.34
N PRO A 237 -6.38 11.36 -16.65
CA PRO A 237 -5.30 11.70 -17.58
C PRO A 237 -4.65 13.07 -17.30
N GLU A 238 -5.40 14.00 -16.73
CA GLU A 238 -4.93 15.35 -16.46
C GLU A 238 -4.21 15.43 -15.12
N GLU A 239 -3.22 16.31 -15.04
CA GLU A 239 -2.52 16.60 -13.80
C GLU A 239 -3.45 17.24 -12.75
N PRO A 240 -3.29 16.89 -11.46
CA PRO A 240 -4.13 17.44 -10.41
C PRO A 240 -3.88 18.94 -10.23
N VAL A 241 -4.95 19.66 -10.08
CA VAL A 241 -4.96 21.07 -9.66
C VAL A 241 -5.81 21.18 -8.39
N LEU A 242 -5.24 21.78 -7.35
CA LEU A 242 -5.92 22.04 -6.08
C LEU A 242 -6.69 23.36 -6.18
N ASP A 243 -7.76 23.49 -5.40
CA ASP A 243 -8.65 24.66 -5.45
C ASP A 243 -7.95 25.94 -4.96
N ASP A 244 -6.96 25.83 -4.06
CA ASP A 244 -6.07 26.91 -3.62
C ASP A 244 -4.86 27.15 -4.55
N ARG A 245 -4.76 26.41 -5.63
CA ARG A 245 -3.65 26.45 -6.59
C ARG A 245 -2.28 26.22 -6.03
N ARG A 246 -2.21 25.58 -4.89
CA ARG A 246 -0.97 25.23 -4.22
C ARG A 246 -0.14 24.29 -5.07
N ASP A 247 1.18 24.43 -4.97
CA ASP A 247 2.16 23.57 -5.63
C ASP A 247 2.09 22.13 -5.12
N ILE A 248 2.10 21.18 -6.04
CA ILE A 248 2.06 19.75 -5.79
C ILE A 248 3.43 19.16 -6.09
N THR A 249 4.05 18.54 -5.10
CA THR A 249 5.38 17.94 -5.27
C THR A 249 5.32 16.65 -6.07
N MET A 250 4.31 15.81 -5.80
CA MET A 250 4.16 14.49 -6.42
C MET A 250 2.69 14.22 -6.76
N TRP A 251 2.49 13.46 -7.81
CA TRP A 251 1.18 12.98 -8.24
C TRP A 251 1.15 11.46 -8.32
N GLN A 252 0.28 10.83 -7.53
CA GLN A 252 -0.07 9.42 -7.70
C GLN A 252 -1.17 9.34 -8.77
N TYR A 253 -0.77 8.92 -9.98
CA TYR A 253 -1.61 9.03 -11.17
C TYR A 253 -2.42 7.77 -11.49
N THR A 254 -2.10 6.65 -10.85
CA THR A 254 -2.84 5.40 -11.02
C THR A 254 -2.71 4.49 -9.81
N SER A 255 -3.79 3.78 -9.49
CA SER A 255 -3.81 2.64 -8.56
C SER A 255 -3.90 1.29 -9.29
N LYS A 256 -3.79 1.30 -10.62
CA LYS A 256 -3.87 0.11 -11.46
C LYS A 256 -2.62 -0.09 -12.31
N GLY A 257 -1.51 0.49 -11.87
CA GLY A 257 -0.21 0.26 -12.49
C GLY A 257 0.20 -1.19 -12.40
N ARG A 258 1.07 -1.61 -13.31
CA ARG A 258 1.71 -2.91 -13.24
C ARG A 258 3.19 -2.71 -13.26
N ILE A 259 3.89 -3.52 -12.49
CA ILE A 259 5.34 -3.56 -12.48
C ILE A 259 5.78 -5.00 -12.39
N VAL A 260 6.81 -5.36 -13.14
CA VAL A 260 7.27 -6.73 -13.08
C VAL A 260 8.05 -6.97 -11.81
N GLY A 261 7.81 -8.11 -11.25
CA GLY A 261 8.29 -8.43 -9.93
C GLY A 261 7.25 -8.18 -8.83
N VAL A 262 6.09 -7.56 -9.17
CA VAL A 262 4.99 -7.40 -8.22
C VAL A 262 3.72 -8.06 -8.75
N SER A 263 3.08 -8.86 -7.91
CA SER A 263 1.80 -9.50 -8.27
C SER A 263 0.65 -8.50 -8.14
N GLY A 264 -0.18 -8.39 -9.18
CA GLY A 264 -1.36 -7.53 -9.16
C GLY A 264 -1.09 -6.07 -9.54
N TYR A 265 -1.87 -5.18 -8.98
CA TYR A 265 -1.78 -3.75 -9.23
C TYR A 265 -0.93 -3.05 -8.19
N VAL A 266 -0.26 -1.98 -8.63
CA VAL A 266 0.53 -1.07 -7.78
C VAL A 266 0.11 0.37 -8.03
N ASP A 267 0.20 1.16 -7.00
CA ASP A 267 0.10 2.60 -7.11
C ASP A 267 1.38 3.16 -7.72
N LYS A 268 1.24 4.00 -8.77
CA LYS A 268 2.38 4.67 -9.38
C LYS A 268 2.28 6.17 -9.21
N SER A 269 3.41 6.78 -8.93
CA SER A 269 3.52 8.21 -8.71
C SER A 269 4.69 8.81 -9.48
N ARG A 270 4.61 10.11 -9.77
CA ARG A 270 5.68 10.89 -10.41
C ARG A 270 5.84 12.25 -9.76
N PHE A 271 6.95 12.89 -9.98
CA PHE A 271 7.16 14.28 -9.61
C PHE A 271 6.40 15.23 -10.53
N MET A 272 5.98 16.36 -9.97
CA MET A 272 5.30 17.43 -10.70
C MET A 272 6.27 18.58 -11.01
N GLY A 273 6.09 19.24 -12.15
CA GLY A 273 6.82 20.44 -12.52
C GLY A 273 8.35 20.30 -12.44
N LYS A 274 8.98 21.04 -11.55
CA LYS A 274 10.45 21.06 -11.36
C LYS A 274 10.91 20.17 -10.18
N HIS A 275 10.00 19.50 -9.53
CA HIS A 275 10.32 18.64 -8.38
C HIS A 275 11.05 17.36 -8.79
N GLY A 276 11.76 16.79 -7.83
CA GLY A 276 12.50 15.55 -8.01
C GLY A 276 12.87 14.92 -6.68
N LEU A 277 13.63 13.83 -6.72
CA LEU A 277 14.06 13.08 -5.53
C LEU A 277 14.74 13.97 -4.47
N ARG A 278 15.45 15.01 -4.87
CA ARG A 278 16.10 15.97 -3.96
C ARG A 278 15.11 16.64 -3.01
N ASP A 279 13.86 16.85 -3.45
CA ASP A 279 12.85 17.59 -2.70
C ASP A 279 12.23 16.75 -1.57
N ILE A 280 12.29 15.43 -1.71
CA ILE A 280 11.78 14.49 -0.73
C ILE A 280 12.89 13.67 -0.06
N ARG A 281 14.16 14.04 -0.26
CA ARG A 281 15.30 13.34 0.33
C ARG A 281 15.29 13.47 1.85
N PHE A 282 15.48 12.36 2.56
CA PHE A 282 15.72 12.37 4.00
C PHE A 282 17.12 12.90 4.30
N ARG A 283 17.25 13.88 5.19
CA ARG A 283 18.51 14.47 5.60
C ARG A 283 18.96 13.82 6.90
N HIS A 284 19.96 12.95 6.85
CA HIS A 284 20.56 12.39 8.05
C HIS A 284 21.31 13.49 8.81
N ILE A 285 20.81 13.82 9.99
CA ILE A 285 21.50 14.76 10.87
C ILE A 285 22.58 13.97 11.61
N HIS A 286 23.81 14.07 11.16
CA HIS A 286 24.93 13.54 11.93
C HIS A 286 25.07 14.33 13.23
N PRO A 287 25.18 13.69 14.38
CA PRO A 287 25.52 14.40 15.60
C PRO A 287 26.86 15.12 15.37
N VAL A 288 26.88 16.42 15.60
CA VAL A 288 28.12 17.20 15.60
C VAL A 288 29.02 16.53 16.64
N LYS A 289 30.11 15.92 16.18
CA LYS A 289 31.15 15.43 17.12
C LYS A 289 31.62 16.66 17.90
N ARG A 290 31.24 16.73 19.15
CA ARG A 290 31.80 17.69 20.15
C ARG A 290 33.18 17.21 20.56
#